data_b572e8090c55215e7b5e9c6f35dbbce1
#
_entry.id   b572e8090c55215e7b5e9c6f35dbbce1
#
_cell.length_a   1.000
_cell.length_b   1.000
_cell.length_c   1.000
_cell.angle_alpha   90.00
_cell.angle_beta   90.00
_cell.angle_gamma   90.00
#
_symmetry.space_group_name_H-M   'P 1'
#
loop_
_entity.id
_entity.type
_entity.pdbx_description
1 polymer ?
#
loop_
_entity_poly.entity_id
_entity_poly.type
_entity_poly.pdbx_seq_one_letter_code
_entity_poly.pdbx_strand_id
1 'polypeptide(L)'
;IIVICMAISMLCVTGVSAAKPTKATVNRAYATYVKKHLSSKSRYPYSRYTTYDINRDGIPELFFEYMSGVRSGFKIYTYKNKKVVGIKSSIGVSRIYYKSSKKQICILTSGGHADNTYTYYKLNGTKLKKLNQYKSVSSDNFKTGKLSVKFYKNGKKITKRNFVANTNLDRKWNAILTYR
;
A
#
# COMPACT_ATOMS: atom_id res chain seq x y z
N ILE A 1 -5.99 -71.66 5.14
CA ILE A 1 -6.52 -70.30 4.97
C ILE A 1 -5.57 -69.36 5.72
N ILE A 2 -4.72 -68.66 4.99
CA ILE A 2 -3.78 -67.68 5.54
C ILE A 2 -4.44 -66.32 5.47
N VAL A 3 -4.72 -65.71 6.62
CA VAL A 3 -5.24 -64.32 6.73
C VAL A 3 -4.04 -63.40 6.82
N ILE A 4 -3.74 -62.65 5.76
CA ILE A 4 -2.72 -61.60 5.74
C ILE A 4 -3.37 -60.33 6.30
N CYS A 5 -3.08 -59.98 7.56
CA CYS A 5 -3.40 -58.67 8.12
C CYS A 5 -2.45 -57.64 7.53
N MET A 6 -2.89 -56.86 6.55
CA MET A 6 -2.20 -55.62 6.14
C MET A 6 -2.43 -54.53 7.19
N ALA A 7 -1.41 -54.27 7.99
CA ALA A 7 -1.36 -53.07 8.85
C ALA A 7 -1.08 -51.85 7.99
N ILE A 8 -2.11 -51.03 7.72
CA ILE A 8 -1.97 -49.72 7.09
C ILE A 8 -1.45 -48.78 8.16
N SER A 9 -0.14 -48.55 8.16
CA SER A 9 0.48 -47.48 8.97
C SER A 9 0.09 -46.11 8.38
N MET A 10 -0.93 -45.47 8.95
CA MET A 10 -1.23 -44.05 8.71
C MET A 10 -0.04 -43.21 9.21
N LEU A 11 0.82 -42.79 8.30
CA LEU A 11 1.77 -41.72 8.54
C LEU A 11 0.97 -40.44 8.75
N CYS A 12 0.72 -40.07 10.03
CA CYS A 12 0.31 -38.74 10.38
C CYS A 12 1.45 -37.78 10.01
N VAL A 13 1.39 -37.21 8.82
CA VAL A 13 2.24 -36.06 8.48
C VAL A 13 1.73 -34.90 9.32
N THR A 14 2.30 -34.75 10.52
CA THR A 14 2.15 -33.52 11.31
C THR A 14 2.78 -32.41 10.50
N GLY A 15 1.94 -31.61 9.85
CA GLY A 15 2.37 -30.44 9.13
C GLY A 15 3.11 -29.51 10.11
N VAL A 16 4.44 -29.49 10.06
CA VAL A 16 5.25 -28.54 10.80
C VAL A 16 4.89 -27.17 10.29
N SER A 17 4.02 -26.47 11.03
CA SER A 17 3.70 -25.07 10.74
C SER A 17 5.01 -24.28 10.85
N ALA A 18 5.51 -23.77 9.72
CA ALA A 18 6.74 -22.98 9.70
C ALA A 18 6.59 -21.80 10.66
N ALA A 19 7.51 -21.68 11.61
CA ALA A 19 7.50 -20.60 12.59
C ALA A 19 7.42 -19.24 11.87
N LYS A 20 6.58 -18.37 12.41
CA LYS A 20 6.42 -17.02 11.88
C LYS A 20 7.75 -16.27 11.90
N PRO A 21 8.16 -15.59 10.82
CA PRO A 21 9.42 -14.85 10.80
C PRO A 21 9.40 -13.71 11.81
N THR A 22 10.54 -13.48 12.46
CA THR A 22 10.69 -12.33 13.36
C THR A 22 10.75 -11.02 12.58
N LYS A 23 10.36 -9.91 13.20
CA LYS A 23 10.48 -8.57 12.61
C LYS A 23 11.93 -8.27 12.17
N ALA A 24 12.93 -8.72 12.94
CA ALA A 24 14.34 -8.56 12.61
C ALA A 24 14.70 -9.30 11.31
N THR A 25 14.25 -10.54 11.15
CA THR A 25 14.44 -11.33 9.92
C THR A 25 13.83 -10.66 8.71
N VAL A 26 12.60 -10.15 8.85
CA VAL A 26 11.87 -9.45 7.77
C VAL A 26 12.59 -8.17 7.39
N ASN A 27 12.98 -7.34 8.37
CA ASN A 27 13.68 -6.08 8.10
C ASN A 27 15.04 -6.31 7.42
N ARG A 28 15.79 -7.35 7.81
CA ARG A 28 17.05 -7.73 7.14
C ARG A 28 16.80 -8.14 5.68
N ALA A 29 15.76 -8.92 5.42
CA ALA A 29 15.39 -9.29 4.06
C ALA A 29 15.03 -8.07 3.19
N TYR A 30 14.29 -7.10 3.75
CA TYR A 30 13.98 -5.85 3.07
C TYR A 30 15.21 -5.01 2.79
N ALA A 31 16.11 -4.83 3.75
CA ALA A 31 17.37 -4.09 3.54
C ALA A 31 18.20 -4.70 2.40
N THR A 32 18.34 -6.03 2.40
CA THR A 32 19.02 -6.76 1.32
C THR A 32 18.32 -6.57 -0.03
N TYR A 33 16.98 -6.67 -0.05
CA TYR A 33 16.19 -6.49 -1.27
C TYR A 33 16.32 -5.08 -1.83
N VAL A 34 16.21 -4.06 -0.98
CA VAL A 34 16.40 -2.66 -1.38
C VAL A 34 17.78 -2.44 -1.97
N LYS A 35 18.83 -2.89 -1.27
CA LYS A 35 20.22 -2.76 -1.74
C LYS A 35 20.40 -3.43 -3.11
N LYS A 36 19.90 -4.63 -3.31
CA LYS A 36 20.10 -5.41 -4.54
C LYS A 36 19.25 -4.94 -5.72
N HIS A 37 18.00 -4.51 -5.48
CA HIS A 37 17.02 -4.33 -6.54
C HIS A 37 16.47 -2.91 -6.70
N LEU A 38 16.61 -2.05 -5.69
CA LEU A 38 15.95 -0.76 -5.66
C LEU A 38 16.90 0.43 -5.49
N SER A 39 18.14 0.21 -5.05
CA SER A 39 19.10 1.30 -4.77
C SER A 39 19.95 1.74 -5.97
N SER A 40 19.51 1.44 -7.19
CA SER A 40 20.20 1.91 -8.40
C SER A 40 20.08 3.43 -8.52
N LYS A 41 21.16 4.17 -8.31
CA LYS A 41 21.22 5.64 -8.44
C LYS A 41 20.83 6.13 -9.84
N SER A 42 21.11 5.36 -10.88
CA SER A 42 20.70 5.69 -12.25
C SER A 42 19.20 5.59 -12.48
N ARG A 43 18.53 4.66 -11.79
CA ARG A 43 17.07 4.45 -11.92
C ARG A 43 16.24 5.21 -10.89
N TYR A 44 16.78 5.38 -9.68
CA TYR A 44 16.08 6.00 -8.54
C TYR A 44 17.04 6.92 -7.78
N PRO A 45 17.43 8.07 -8.35
CA PRO A 45 18.44 8.95 -7.76
C PRO A 45 18.03 9.46 -6.37
N TYR A 46 16.73 9.62 -6.17
CA TYR A 46 16.14 10.01 -4.87
C TYR A 46 15.16 8.94 -4.44
N SER A 47 15.56 8.10 -3.50
CA SER A 47 14.71 7.05 -2.97
C SER A 47 14.86 6.94 -1.46
N ARG A 48 13.78 6.54 -0.81
CA ARG A 48 13.76 6.22 0.61
C ARG A 48 12.80 5.08 0.88
N TYR A 49 12.96 4.42 2.00
CA TYR A 49 12.06 3.36 2.40
C TYR A 49 11.80 3.36 3.90
N THR A 50 10.69 2.78 4.27
CA THR A 50 10.28 2.55 5.65
C THR A 50 9.42 1.30 5.75
N THR A 51 9.17 0.83 6.96
CA THR A 51 8.36 -0.36 7.19
C THR A 51 7.25 -0.09 8.19
N TYR A 52 6.03 -0.57 7.89
CA TYR A 52 4.87 -0.52 8.78
C TYR A 52 4.07 -1.81 8.69
N ASP A 53 3.67 -2.35 9.82
CA ASP A 53 2.73 -3.48 9.90
C ASP A 53 1.30 -2.95 9.77
N ILE A 54 0.82 -2.83 8.51
CA ILE A 54 -0.47 -2.19 8.22
C ILE A 54 -1.68 -3.08 8.51
N ASN A 55 -1.52 -4.39 8.50
CA ASN A 55 -2.58 -5.35 8.77
C ASN A 55 -2.51 -5.95 10.18
N ARG A 56 -1.47 -5.59 10.97
CA ARG A 56 -1.21 -6.07 12.33
C ARG A 56 -1.09 -7.60 12.41
N ASP A 57 -0.44 -8.19 11.43
CA ASP A 57 -0.13 -9.61 11.45
C ASP A 57 1.27 -9.90 12.03
N GLY A 58 2.01 -8.83 12.40
CA GLY A 58 3.37 -8.86 12.95
C GLY A 58 4.46 -8.98 11.88
N ILE A 59 4.09 -8.93 10.60
CA ILE A 59 5.01 -8.84 9.47
C ILE A 59 4.87 -7.43 8.88
N PRO A 60 5.87 -6.55 9.07
CA PRO A 60 5.77 -5.20 8.50
C PRO A 60 5.83 -5.25 6.97
N GLU A 61 5.11 -4.36 6.31
CA GLU A 61 5.24 -4.11 4.88
C GLU A 61 6.35 -3.10 4.63
N LEU A 62 7.09 -3.28 3.52
CA LEU A 62 8.08 -2.33 3.01
C LEU A 62 7.39 -1.33 2.07
N PHE A 63 7.55 -0.06 2.38
CA PHE A 63 7.18 1.07 1.52
C PHE A 63 8.46 1.68 0.94
N PHE A 64 8.59 1.62 -0.37
CA PHE A 64 9.70 2.20 -1.10
C PHE A 64 9.18 3.33 -1.98
N GLU A 65 9.67 4.54 -1.73
CA GLU A 65 9.35 5.74 -2.49
C GLU A 65 10.55 6.18 -3.31
N TYR A 66 10.30 6.68 -4.52
CA TYR A 66 11.32 7.11 -5.45
C TYR A 66 10.83 8.26 -6.33
N MET A 67 11.78 9.03 -6.87
CA MET A 67 11.52 9.99 -7.94
C MET A 67 11.76 9.32 -9.29
N SER A 68 10.87 9.60 -10.25
CA SER A 68 11.00 9.22 -11.64
C SER A 68 10.77 10.48 -12.48
N GLY A 69 11.85 11.15 -12.85
CA GLY A 69 11.80 12.50 -13.39
C GLY A 69 11.18 13.47 -12.39
N VAL A 70 10.14 14.19 -12.78
CA VAL A 70 9.40 15.15 -11.94
C VAL A 70 8.28 14.49 -11.11
N ARG A 71 8.09 13.19 -11.22
CA ARG A 71 6.99 12.48 -10.55
C ARG A 71 7.52 11.57 -9.46
N SER A 72 6.88 11.62 -8.29
CA SER A 72 7.08 10.62 -7.26
C SER A 72 6.37 9.32 -7.61
N GLY A 73 7.00 8.22 -7.25
CA GLY A 73 6.43 6.88 -7.37
C GLY A 73 6.61 6.11 -6.07
N PHE A 74 5.90 5.01 -5.94
CA PHE A 74 6.06 4.11 -4.81
C PHE A 74 5.91 2.65 -5.22
N LYS A 75 6.51 1.79 -4.39
CA LYS A 75 6.32 0.34 -4.43
C LYS A 75 6.05 -0.15 -3.01
N ILE A 76 5.12 -1.07 -2.87
CA ILE A 76 4.78 -1.71 -1.60
C ILE A 76 5.09 -3.20 -1.73
N TYR A 77 5.77 -3.75 -0.72
CA TYR A 77 6.12 -5.16 -0.65
C TYR A 77 5.72 -5.73 0.70
N THR A 78 5.49 -7.04 0.73
CA THR A 78 5.37 -7.83 1.96
C THR A 78 6.36 -8.99 1.96
N TYR A 79 6.52 -9.63 3.11
CA TYR A 79 7.38 -10.80 3.27
C TYR A 79 6.52 -12.05 3.42
N LYS A 80 6.64 -12.99 2.48
CA LYS A 80 5.89 -14.24 2.49
C LYS A 80 6.76 -15.39 1.99
N ASN A 81 6.67 -16.55 2.62
CA ASN A 81 7.40 -17.77 2.23
C ASN A 81 8.92 -17.49 2.05
N LYS A 82 9.54 -16.80 3.02
CA LYS A 82 10.95 -16.39 3.01
C LYS A 82 11.37 -15.51 1.82
N LYS A 83 10.43 -14.87 1.14
CA LYS A 83 10.67 -14.00 -0.02
C LYS A 83 10.00 -12.62 0.15
N VAL A 84 10.63 -11.60 -0.44
CA VAL A 84 10.03 -10.26 -0.60
C VAL A 84 9.11 -10.29 -1.82
N VAL A 85 7.83 -9.99 -1.63
CA VAL A 85 6.78 -10.08 -2.65
C VAL A 85 6.18 -8.70 -2.88
N GLY A 86 6.09 -8.28 -4.14
CA GLY A 86 5.45 -7.01 -4.50
C GLY A 86 3.93 -7.06 -4.31
N ILE A 87 3.39 -6.02 -3.69
CA ILE A 87 1.95 -5.83 -3.50
C ILE A 87 1.39 -4.84 -4.51
N LYS A 88 2.04 -3.68 -4.65
CA LYS A 88 1.57 -2.58 -5.50
C LYS A 88 2.71 -1.65 -5.89
N SER A 89 2.62 -1.11 -7.11
CA SER A 89 3.43 0.03 -7.55
C SER A 89 2.54 1.08 -8.21
N SER A 90 2.95 2.34 -8.18
CA SER A 90 2.28 3.44 -8.87
C SER A 90 3.24 4.63 -9.03
N ILE A 91 2.92 5.51 -9.99
CA ILE A 91 3.62 6.77 -10.27
C ILE A 91 2.59 7.91 -10.16
N GLY A 92 3.04 9.11 -9.84
CA GLY A 92 2.17 10.28 -9.66
C GLY A 92 1.47 10.30 -8.31
N VAL A 93 2.08 9.69 -7.29
CA VAL A 93 1.55 9.65 -5.93
C VAL A 93 2.12 10.82 -5.14
N SER A 94 1.23 11.58 -4.51
CA SER A 94 1.63 12.72 -3.66
C SER A 94 1.93 12.27 -2.23
N ARG A 95 1.12 11.37 -1.67
CA ARG A 95 1.27 10.89 -0.29
C ARG A 95 0.64 9.52 -0.08
N ILE A 96 1.16 8.78 0.90
CA ILE A 96 0.55 7.57 1.42
C ILE A 96 0.30 7.78 2.92
N TYR A 97 -0.93 7.55 3.33
CA TYR A 97 -1.34 7.62 4.73
C TYR A 97 -1.72 6.24 5.25
N TYR A 98 -1.58 6.05 6.54
CA TYR A 98 -1.92 4.82 7.19
C TYR A 98 -2.70 5.06 8.49
N LYS A 99 -3.67 4.21 8.78
CA LYS A 99 -4.44 4.21 10.02
C LYS A 99 -4.45 2.82 10.64
N SER A 100 -3.61 2.63 11.66
CA SER A 100 -3.43 1.33 12.31
C SER A 100 -4.71 0.78 12.92
N SER A 101 -5.55 1.63 13.54
CA SER A 101 -6.82 1.23 14.14
C SER A 101 -7.81 0.62 13.13
N LYS A 102 -7.70 0.97 11.86
CA LYS A 102 -8.55 0.45 10.77
C LYS A 102 -7.84 -0.58 9.88
N LYS A 103 -6.53 -0.79 10.09
CA LYS A 103 -5.68 -1.63 9.21
C LYS A 103 -5.80 -1.21 7.74
N GLN A 104 -5.76 0.09 7.49
CA GLN A 104 -6.00 0.68 6.17
C GLN A 104 -4.89 1.62 5.77
N ILE A 105 -4.65 1.71 4.46
CA ILE A 105 -3.87 2.77 3.84
C ILE A 105 -4.75 3.62 2.93
N CYS A 106 -4.40 4.89 2.79
CA CYS A 106 -4.94 5.77 1.77
C CYS A 106 -3.81 6.27 0.89
N ILE A 107 -3.96 6.10 -0.41
CA ILE A 107 -3.05 6.59 -1.43
C ILE A 107 -3.68 7.84 -2.03
N LEU A 108 -2.99 8.97 -1.88
CA LEU A 108 -3.35 10.23 -2.50
C LEU A 108 -2.54 10.41 -3.78
N THR A 109 -3.25 10.60 -4.89
CA THR A 109 -2.67 11.08 -6.15
C THR A 109 -3.21 12.46 -6.45
N SER A 110 -2.33 13.39 -6.87
CA SER A 110 -2.72 14.73 -7.28
C SER A 110 -2.51 14.88 -8.78
N GLY A 111 -3.52 15.43 -9.47
CA GLY A 111 -3.46 15.75 -10.90
C GLY A 111 -3.13 17.20 -11.20
N GLY A 112 -2.79 17.99 -10.19
CA GLY A 112 -2.64 19.45 -10.27
C GLY A 112 -3.93 20.19 -9.91
N HIS A 113 -3.83 21.51 -9.72
CA HIS A 113 -4.94 22.37 -9.25
C HIS A 113 -5.70 21.75 -8.06
N ALA A 114 -6.98 21.48 -8.19
CA ALA A 114 -7.81 20.84 -7.17
C ALA A 114 -8.15 19.38 -7.48
N ASP A 115 -7.44 18.76 -8.42
CA ASP A 115 -7.66 17.38 -8.83
C ASP A 115 -6.93 16.42 -7.91
N ASN A 116 -7.66 15.82 -6.99
CA ASN A 116 -7.11 14.88 -6.02
C ASN A 116 -7.91 13.57 -6.03
N THR A 117 -7.20 12.46 -5.93
CA THR A 117 -7.81 11.14 -5.79
C THR A 117 -7.28 10.46 -4.55
N TYR A 118 -8.18 10.20 -3.61
CA TYR A 118 -7.92 9.47 -2.36
C TYR A 118 -8.45 8.05 -2.51
N THR A 119 -7.59 7.06 -2.60
CA THR A 119 -8.00 5.66 -2.71
C THR A 119 -7.64 4.90 -1.44
N TYR A 120 -8.65 4.34 -0.79
CA TYR A 120 -8.53 3.59 0.45
C TYR A 120 -8.41 2.10 0.17
N TYR A 121 -7.46 1.47 0.84
CA TYR A 121 -7.20 0.03 0.70
C TYR A 121 -7.08 -0.63 2.06
N LYS A 122 -7.40 -1.91 2.08
CA LYS A 122 -7.08 -2.85 3.17
C LYS A 122 -6.17 -3.93 2.63
N LEU A 123 -5.12 -4.27 3.36
CA LEU A 123 -4.26 -5.39 3.01
C LEU A 123 -4.94 -6.70 3.44
N ASN A 124 -5.01 -7.63 2.50
CA ASN A 124 -5.48 -9.00 2.73
C ASN A 124 -4.43 -9.96 2.15
N GLY A 125 -3.64 -10.57 3.02
CA GLY A 125 -2.45 -11.34 2.62
C GLY A 125 -1.48 -10.47 1.79
N THR A 126 -1.24 -10.84 0.54
CA THR A 126 -0.36 -10.12 -0.39
C THR A 126 -1.11 -9.20 -1.36
N LYS A 127 -2.39 -8.92 -1.12
CA LYS A 127 -3.23 -8.12 -2.03
C LYS A 127 -3.85 -6.92 -1.32
N LEU A 128 -3.81 -5.76 -1.97
CA LEU A 128 -4.56 -4.58 -1.53
C LEU A 128 -5.98 -4.63 -2.11
N LYS A 129 -6.97 -4.83 -1.22
CA LYS A 129 -8.38 -4.72 -1.57
C LYS A 129 -8.80 -3.24 -1.52
N LYS A 130 -9.26 -2.69 -2.66
CA LYS A 130 -9.83 -1.33 -2.72
C LYS A 130 -11.14 -1.31 -1.94
N LEU A 131 -11.29 -0.31 -1.07
CA LEU A 131 -12.49 -0.09 -0.26
C LEU A 131 -13.33 1.03 -0.85
N ASN A 132 -12.75 2.23 -0.91
CA ASN A 132 -13.41 3.43 -1.41
C ASN A 132 -12.42 4.29 -2.19
N GLN A 133 -12.98 5.13 -3.07
CA GLN A 133 -12.24 6.17 -3.74
C GLN A 133 -13.03 7.47 -3.66
N TYR A 134 -12.35 8.54 -3.27
CA TYR A 134 -12.89 9.90 -3.30
C TYR A 134 -12.07 10.70 -4.31
N LYS A 135 -12.75 11.43 -5.18
CA LYS A 135 -12.10 12.22 -6.23
C LYS A 135 -12.67 13.64 -6.23
N SER A 136 -11.80 14.65 -6.30
CA SER A 136 -12.16 15.99 -6.74
C SER A 136 -11.71 16.19 -8.18
N VAL A 137 -12.52 16.88 -8.96
CA VAL A 137 -12.23 17.22 -10.35
C VAL A 137 -12.50 18.71 -10.51
N SER A 138 -11.46 19.43 -10.89
CA SER A 138 -11.56 20.85 -11.23
C SER A 138 -11.88 21.04 -12.70
N SER A 139 -12.57 22.10 -13.01
CA SER A 139 -12.78 22.58 -14.38
C SER A 139 -12.72 24.11 -14.38
N ASP A 140 -11.86 24.66 -15.24
CA ASP A 140 -11.72 26.08 -15.42
C ASP A 140 -12.69 26.55 -16.52
N ASN A 141 -13.46 27.58 -16.23
CA ASN A 141 -14.17 28.29 -17.26
C ASN A 141 -13.28 29.44 -17.77
N PHE A 142 -12.56 29.18 -18.85
CA PHE A 142 -11.61 30.14 -19.42
C PHE A 142 -12.27 31.50 -19.82
N LYS A 143 -13.58 31.51 -20.09
CA LYS A 143 -14.31 32.75 -20.42
C LYS A 143 -14.56 33.63 -19.19
N THR A 144 -14.77 33.03 -18.05
CA THR A 144 -15.13 33.75 -16.79
C THR A 144 -14.03 33.72 -15.73
N GLY A 145 -12.95 32.98 -15.97
CA GLY A 145 -11.88 32.76 -14.96
C GLY A 145 -12.34 31.99 -13.71
N LYS A 146 -13.56 31.43 -13.73
CA LYS A 146 -14.10 30.74 -12.55
C LYS A 146 -13.69 29.28 -12.52
N LEU A 147 -13.04 28.87 -11.43
CA LEU A 147 -12.76 27.48 -11.11
C LEU A 147 -13.98 26.83 -10.47
N SER A 148 -14.46 25.72 -11.04
CA SER A 148 -15.47 24.86 -10.42
C SER A 148 -14.85 23.52 -10.02
N VAL A 149 -15.26 22.99 -8.86
CA VAL A 149 -14.76 21.68 -8.35
C VAL A 149 -15.94 20.77 -8.08
N LYS A 150 -15.93 19.59 -8.68
CA LYS A 150 -16.90 18.52 -8.45
C LYS A 150 -16.30 17.41 -7.61
N PHE A 151 -17.10 16.82 -6.72
CA PHE A 151 -16.66 15.79 -5.77
C PHE A 151 -17.40 14.47 -6.01
N TYR A 152 -16.67 13.37 -5.91
CA TYR A 152 -17.17 12.02 -6.20
C TYR A 152 -16.72 11.02 -5.13
N LYS A 153 -17.58 10.02 -4.86
CA LYS A 153 -17.26 8.80 -4.11
C LYS A 153 -17.61 7.61 -4.99
N ASN A 154 -16.62 6.77 -5.31
CA ASN A 154 -16.79 5.59 -6.16
C ASN A 154 -17.55 5.89 -7.47
N GLY A 155 -17.23 7.04 -8.10
CA GLY A 155 -17.87 7.52 -9.32
C GLY A 155 -19.20 8.28 -9.14
N LYS A 156 -19.83 8.20 -7.98
CA LYS A 156 -21.08 8.95 -7.70
C LYS A 156 -20.78 10.34 -7.15
N LYS A 157 -21.46 11.37 -7.66
CA LYS A 157 -21.33 12.77 -7.18
C LYS A 157 -21.74 12.87 -5.71
N ILE A 158 -20.98 13.63 -4.93
CA ILE A 158 -21.24 13.90 -3.50
C ILE A 158 -21.07 15.39 -3.20
N THR A 159 -21.50 15.81 -2.01
CA THR A 159 -21.29 17.19 -1.54
C THR A 159 -19.83 17.42 -1.11
N LYS A 160 -19.38 18.70 -1.16
CA LYS A 160 -18.07 19.11 -0.62
C LYS A 160 -17.91 18.70 0.85
N ARG A 161 -18.95 18.86 1.68
CA ARG A 161 -18.95 18.47 3.10
C ARG A 161 -18.62 16.98 3.27
N ASN A 162 -19.28 16.11 2.51
CA ASN A 162 -19.04 14.67 2.56
C ASN A 162 -17.63 14.30 2.06
N PHE A 163 -17.13 14.98 1.03
CA PHE A 163 -15.78 14.78 0.54
C PHE A 163 -14.75 15.13 1.62
N VAL A 164 -14.80 16.36 2.17
CA VAL A 164 -13.86 16.84 3.19
C VAL A 164 -13.89 15.97 4.45
N ALA A 165 -15.08 15.57 4.93
CA ALA A 165 -15.22 14.70 6.09
C ALA A 165 -14.47 13.35 5.95
N ASN A 166 -14.29 12.87 4.72
CA ASN A 166 -13.64 11.58 4.45
C ASN A 166 -12.20 11.70 3.93
N THR A 167 -11.74 12.89 3.53
CA THR A 167 -10.41 13.10 2.92
C THR A 167 -9.48 14.00 3.74
N ASN A 168 -9.96 14.55 4.87
CA ASN A 168 -9.11 15.31 5.80
C ASN A 168 -8.23 14.32 6.61
N LEU A 169 -7.14 13.85 5.98
CA LEU A 169 -6.28 12.80 6.51
C LEU A 169 -5.25 13.31 7.50
N ASP A 170 -4.75 14.53 7.32
CA ASP A 170 -3.65 15.07 8.12
C ASP A 170 -3.97 15.12 9.63
N ARG A 171 -5.24 15.21 9.99
CA ARG A 171 -5.72 15.19 11.40
C ARG A 171 -6.02 13.79 11.95
N LYS A 172 -6.15 12.77 11.10
CA LYS A 172 -6.72 11.46 11.48
C LYS A 172 -5.85 10.26 11.11
N TRP A 173 -4.83 10.48 10.31
CA TRP A 173 -3.99 9.44 9.72
C TRP A 173 -2.52 9.83 9.81
N ASN A 174 -1.64 8.82 9.91
CA ASN A 174 -0.20 9.04 9.88
C ASN A 174 0.29 8.97 8.43
N ALA A 175 1.07 9.96 8.01
CA ALA A 175 1.76 9.89 6.74
C ALA A 175 2.90 8.87 6.83
N ILE A 176 2.97 7.94 5.87
CA ILE A 176 4.02 6.93 5.82
C ILE A 176 5.31 7.53 5.29
N LEU A 177 5.21 8.21 4.15
CA LEU A 177 6.31 8.90 3.49
C LEU A 177 5.75 10.21 2.94
N THR A 178 6.45 11.30 3.21
CA THR A 178 6.12 12.62 2.65
C THR A 178 7.39 13.22 2.10
N TYR A 179 7.38 13.60 0.83
CA TYR A 179 8.34 14.58 0.34
C TYR A 179 8.02 15.93 1.00
N ARG A 180 8.99 16.46 1.72
CA ARG A 180 9.03 17.86 2.11
C ARG A 180 9.86 18.63 1.11
#